data_2fda272fd5c9ea71bd06ac79b90d206b
#
_entry.id   2fda272fd5c9ea71bd06ac79b90d206b
#
_cell.length_a   1.000
_cell.length_b   1.000
_cell.length_c   1.000
_cell.angle_alpha   90.00
_cell.angle_beta   90.00
_cell.angle_gamma   90.00
#
_symmetry.space_group_name_H-M   'P 1'
#
loop_
_entity.id
_entity.type
_entity.pdbx_description
1 polymer ?
#
loop_
_entity_poly.entity_id
_entity_poly.type
_entity_poly.pdbx_seq_one_letter_code
_entity_poly.pdbx_strand_id
1 'polypeptide(L)'
;MVLRNAWTVIIYVILCSRSLADCVVDHVHLSGSWGSAKFTVEVADTDAERARGLMNRASLAKFASMLFVYDGPQQVGFWMKNTSIPLDILYFTAEGILLDIRDNTIPGDLTVLRSSGPVQYVLEINAGLAETLNLGEDTILNHARLVQGKKTLACR
;
A
#
# COMPACT_ATOMS: atom_id res chain seq x y z
N MET A 1 -45.74 40.36 -48.15
CA MET A 1 -44.43 39.68 -48.31
C MET A 1 -43.74 39.73 -46.96
N VAL A 2 -43.88 38.67 -46.18
CA VAL A 2 -43.42 38.63 -44.78
C VAL A 2 -42.33 37.60 -44.73
N LEU A 3 -41.05 38.02 -44.48
CA LEU A 3 -39.89 37.14 -44.25
C LEU A 3 -39.97 36.63 -42.82
N ARG A 4 -40.08 35.30 -42.66
CA ARG A 4 -39.95 34.61 -41.40
C ARG A 4 -38.49 34.23 -41.22
N ASN A 5 -37.79 34.89 -40.28
CA ASN A 5 -36.45 34.51 -39.87
C ASN A 5 -36.54 33.29 -38.93
N ALA A 6 -36.05 32.13 -39.39
CA ALA A 6 -35.89 30.95 -38.57
C ALA A 6 -34.56 31.06 -37.81
N TRP A 7 -34.63 31.23 -36.50
CA TRP A 7 -33.44 31.16 -35.61
C TRP A 7 -33.22 29.71 -35.26
N THR A 8 -32.15 29.14 -35.81
CA THR A 8 -31.70 27.81 -35.47
C THR A 8 -30.92 27.88 -34.15
N VAL A 9 -31.52 27.40 -33.07
CA VAL A 9 -30.83 27.26 -31.76
C VAL A 9 -29.99 26.01 -31.81
N ILE A 10 -28.66 26.15 -31.87
CA ILE A 10 -27.70 25.05 -31.74
C ILE A 10 -27.50 24.81 -30.26
N ILE A 11 -28.09 23.73 -29.75
CA ILE A 11 -27.86 23.26 -28.38
C ILE A 11 -26.51 22.52 -28.38
N TYR A 12 -25.48 23.17 -27.83
CA TYR A 12 -24.21 22.50 -27.51
C TYR A 12 -24.42 21.62 -26.30
N VAL A 13 -24.55 20.31 -26.52
CA VAL A 13 -24.48 19.31 -25.43
C VAL A 13 -23.02 19.17 -25.04
N ILE A 14 -22.62 19.85 -23.96
CA ILE A 14 -21.33 19.65 -23.35
C ILE A 14 -21.37 18.26 -22.67
N LEU A 15 -20.85 17.24 -23.35
CA LEU A 15 -20.53 15.96 -22.72
C LEU A 15 -19.43 16.23 -21.69
N CYS A 16 -19.84 16.41 -20.43
CA CYS A 16 -18.94 16.41 -19.31
C CYS A 16 -18.42 14.98 -19.17
N SER A 17 -17.28 14.69 -19.80
CA SER A 17 -16.53 13.46 -19.57
C SER A 17 -16.14 13.45 -18.09
N ARG A 18 -16.88 12.73 -17.25
CA ARG A 18 -16.44 12.41 -15.91
C ARG A 18 -15.17 11.55 -16.06
N SER A 19 -14.03 12.19 -15.93
CA SER A 19 -12.78 11.51 -15.66
C SER A 19 -13.07 10.65 -14.44
N LEU A 20 -13.06 9.32 -14.61
CA LEU A 20 -12.95 8.40 -13.49
C LEU A 20 -11.58 8.73 -12.88
N ALA A 21 -11.58 9.55 -11.84
CA ALA A 21 -10.40 9.74 -11.03
C ALA A 21 -9.99 8.35 -10.58
N ASP A 22 -8.85 7.87 -11.08
CA ASP A 22 -8.19 6.71 -10.52
C ASP A 22 -8.16 6.93 -9.02
N CYS A 23 -8.81 6.05 -8.27
CA CYS A 23 -8.70 6.08 -6.82
C CYS A 23 -7.23 5.80 -6.48
N VAL A 24 -6.44 6.84 -6.33
CA VAL A 24 -5.11 6.74 -5.75
C VAL A 24 -5.33 6.36 -4.30
N VAL A 25 -5.22 5.07 -4.02
CA VAL A 25 -5.34 4.57 -2.65
C VAL A 25 -3.99 4.77 -2.00
N ASP A 26 -3.85 5.92 -1.39
CA ASP A 26 -2.62 6.40 -0.75
C ASP A 26 -2.52 6.03 0.74
N HIS A 27 -3.39 5.13 1.21
CA HIS A 27 -3.44 4.75 2.62
C HIS A 27 -3.64 3.26 2.83
N VAL A 28 -2.96 2.74 3.85
CA VAL A 28 -3.18 1.41 4.41
C VAL A 28 -3.69 1.53 5.84
N HIS A 29 -4.60 0.66 6.24
CA HIS A 29 -5.11 0.57 7.60
C HIS A 29 -4.68 -0.74 8.22
N LEU A 30 -4.08 -0.68 9.41
CA LEU A 30 -3.86 -1.82 10.28
C LEU A 30 -4.89 -1.79 11.40
N SER A 31 -5.43 -2.94 11.78
CA SER A 31 -6.38 -3.08 12.89
C SER A 31 -6.22 -4.41 13.59
N GLY A 32 -6.56 -4.46 14.88
CA GLY A 32 -6.48 -5.65 15.73
C GLY A 32 -7.04 -5.34 17.11
N SER A 33 -6.84 -6.25 18.07
CA SER A 33 -7.24 -6.03 19.47
C SER A 33 -6.57 -4.83 20.14
N TRP A 34 -5.39 -4.43 19.62
CA TRP A 34 -4.60 -3.27 20.04
C TRP A 34 -5.21 -1.92 19.59
N GLY A 35 -6.21 -1.92 18.68
CA GLY A 35 -6.83 -0.74 18.09
C GLY A 35 -6.65 -0.66 16.58
N SER A 36 -6.34 0.52 16.07
CA SER A 36 -6.08 0.72 14.64
C SER A 36 -5.06 1.83 14.37
N ALA A 37 -4.37 1.73 13.25
CA ALA A 37 -3.47 2.77 12.74
C ALA A 37 -3.66 2.95 11.24
N LYS A 38 -3.45 4.18 10.76
CA LYS A 38 -3.51 4.55 9.35
C LYS A 38 -2.15 5.06 8.91
N PHE A 39 -1.64 4.54 7.79
CA PHE A 39 -0.39 4.98 7.18
C PHE A 39 -0.65 5.52 5.78
N THR A 40 0.04 6.57 5.38
CA THR A 40 0.20 6.89 3.96
C THR A 40 1.07 5.82 3.33
N VAL A 41 0.72 5.38 2.12
CA VAL A 41 1.39 4.24 1.50
C VAL A 41 1.84 4.54 0.07
N GLU A 42 3.07 4.14 -0.23
CA GLU A 42 3.54 3.95 -1.59
C GLU A 42 3.46 2.46 -1.91
N VAL A 43 2.92 2.11 -3.07
CA VAL A 43 2.76 0.71 -3.49
C VAL A 43 3.91 0.34 -4.41
N ALA A 44 4.53 -0.82 -4.14
CA ALA A 44 5.54 -1.47 -4.97
C ALA A 44 4.95 -2.79 -5.49
N ASP A 45 4.37 -2.76 -6.69
CA ASP A 45 3.70 -3.92 -7.31
C ASP A 45 4.37 -4.42 -8.60
N THR A 46 5.43 -3.72 -9.07
CA THR A 46 6.30 -4.21 -10.13
C THR A 46 7.61 -4.79 -9.58
N ASP A 47 8.26 -5.68 -10.31
CA ASP A 47 9.56 -6.24 -9.91
C ASP A 47 10.62 -5.16 -9.67
N ALA A 48 10.65 -4.11 -10.50
CA ALA A 48 11.60 -3.02 -10.37
C ALA A 48 11.35 -2.18 -9.10
N GLU A 49 10.10 -1.92 -8.76
CA GLU A 49 9.73 -1.20 -7.54
C GLU A 49 10.03 -2.04 -6.30
N ARG A 50 9.65 -3.33 -6.31
CA ARG A 50 9.97 -4.26 -5.22
C ARG A 50 11.48 -4.39 -5.00
N ALA A 51 12.26 -4.46 -6.09
CA ALA A 51 13.71 -4.54 -6.00
C ALA A 51 14.35 -3.27 -5.44
N ARG A 52 13.75 -2.11 -5.68
CA ARG A 52 14.24 -0.82 -5.18
C ARG A 52 13.81 -0.55 -3.74
N GLY A 53 12.54 -0.80 -3.41
CA GLY A 53 11.97 -0.49 -2.10
C GLY A 53 12.29 0.93 -1.62
N LEU A 54 12.66 1.06 -0.34
CA LEU A 54 13.04 2.31 0.31
C LEU A 54 14.54 2.65 0.19
N MET A 55 15.28 1.99 -0.71
CA MET A 55 16.70 2.26 -0.94
C MET A 55 16.96 3.74 -1.27
N ASN A 56 18.08 4.27 -0.78
CA ASN A 56 18.60 5.62 -1.02
C ASN A 56 17.68 6.75 -0.53
N ARG A 57 16.73 6.46 0.35
CA ARG A 57 15.93 7.49 1.03
C ARG A 57 16.64 7.95 2.29
N ALA A 58 16.61 9.26 2.54
CA ALA A 58 17.20 9.85 3.73
C ALA A 58 16.28 9.71 4.96
N SER A 59 14.97 9.67 4.76
CA SER A 59 13.98 9.57 5.85
C SER A 59 12.65 9.01 5.34
N LEU A 60 11.83 8.55 6.28
CA LEU A 60 10.44 8.16 6.09
C LEU A 60 9.60 8.93 7.13
N ALA A 61 8.54 9.62 6.71
CA ALA A 61 7.66 10.31 7.64
C ALA A 61 7.03 9.31 8.64
N LYS A 62 6.71 9.73 9.86
CA LYS A 62 6.37 8.83 10.99
C LYS A 62 5.33 7.78 10.62
N PHE A 63 4.26 8.16 9.94
CA PHE A 63 3.19 7.27 9.49
C PHE A 63 3.16 7.11 7.96
N ALA A 64 4.32 7.21 7.30
CA ALA A 64 4.48 6.79 5.92
C ALA A 64 4.98 5.34 5.89
N SER A 65 4.68 4.65 4.79
CA SER A 65 4.99 3.24 4.60
C SER A 65 5.20 2.90 3.14
N MET A 66 5.74 1.72 2.87
CA MET A 66 5.73 1.11 1.54
C MET A 66 5.10 -0.28 1.61
N LEU A 67 4.10 -0.51 0.74
CA LEU A 67 3.41 -1.78 0.61
C LEU A 67 3.91 -2.51 -0.64
N PHE A 68 4.55 -3.64 -0.43
CA PHE A 68 4.96 -4.57 -1.48
C PHE A 68 3.82 -5.54 -1.73
N VAL A 69 3.39 -5.62 -2.99
CA VAL A 69 2.30 -6.50 -3.44
C VAL A 69 2.87 -7.53 -4.39
N TYR A 70 2.61 -8.81 -4.10
CA TYR A 70 3.01 -9.94 -4.94
C TYR A 70 1.79 -10.54 -5.64
N ASP A 71 2.00 -11.16 -6.81
CA ASP A 71 0.91 -11.74 -7.62
C ASP A 71 0.21 -12.90 -6.93
N GLY A 72 0.86 -13.55 -5.97
CA GLY A 72 0.31 -14.62 -5.16
C GLY A 72 1.18 -14.92 -3.94
N PRO A 73 0.67 -15.75 -3.02
CA PRO A 73 1.41 -16.13 -1.82
C PRO A 73 2.73 -16.83 -2.15
N GLN A 74 3.83 -16.31 -1.61
CA GLN A 74 5.16 -16.88 -1.78
C GLN A 74 6.06 -16.55 -0.58
N GLN A 75 7.12 -17.33 -0.40
CA GLN A 75 8.15 -16.97 0.58
C GLN A 75 9.00 -15.85 0.02
N VAL A 76 9.13 -14.75 0.77
CA VAL A 76 9.90 -13.57 0.37
C VAL A 76 11.04 -13.30 1.34
N GLY A 77 12.05 -12.56 0.88
CA GLY A 77 13.17 -12.13 1.71
C GLY A 77 13.51 -10.68 1.43
N PHE A 78 13.76 -9.93 2.50
CA PHE A 78 14.16 -8.54 2.48
C PHE A 78 15.56 -8.38 3.02
N TRP A 79 16.22 -7.30 2.69
CA TRP A 79 17.52 -6.89 3.21
C TRP A 79 17.57 -5.38 3.33
N MET A 80 18.50 -4.86 4.11
CA MET A 80 18.66 -3.41 4.29
C MET A 80 19.73 -2.80 3.38
N LYS A 81 20.06 -3.46 2.26
CA LYS A 81 21.04 -2.95 1.28
C LYS A 81 20.63 -1.55 0.81
N ASN A 82 21.57 -0.60 0.86
CA ASN A 82 21.35 0.80 0.45
C ASN A 82 20.16 1.49 1.16
N THR A 83 19.69 0.95 2.30
CA THR A 83 18.62 1.52 3.10
C THR A 83 19.22 2.06 4.40
N SER A 84 19.19 3.39 4.57
CA SER A 84 19.74 4.09 5.74
C SER A 84 18.72 4.33 6.84
N ILE A 85 17.45 4.02 6.60
CA ILE A 85 16.35 4.17 7.54
C ILE A 85 16.16 2.83 8.25
N PRO A 86 16.19 2.76 9.60
CA PRO A 86 15.79 1.55 10.32
C PRO A 86 14.28 1.34 10.14
N LEU A 87 13.86 0.09 9.89
CA LEU A 87 12.49 -0.26 9.53
C LEU A 87 11.97 -1.40 10.40
N ASP A 88 10.64 -1.46 10.56
CA ASP A 88 9.92 -2.67 10.90
C ASP A 88 9.32 -3.23 9.61
N ILE A 89 9.54 -4.52 9.33
CA ILE A 89 9.05 -5.23 8.15
C ILE A 89 7.96 -6.19 8.58
N LEU A 90 6.74 -5.96 8.14
CA LEU A 90 5.55 -6.71 8.50
C LEU A 90 5.12 -7.60 7.34
N TYR A 91 5.00 -8.89 7.55
CA TYR A 91 4.67 -9.89 6.54
C TYR A 91 3.22 -10.35 6.70
N PHE A 92 2.42 -10.25 5.64
CA PHE A 92 0.98 -10.57 5.67
C PHE A 92 0.63 -11.66 4.67
N THR A 93 -0.28 -12.55 5.08
CA THR A 93 -0.87 -13.57 4.21
C THR A 93 -1.68 -12.96 3.07
N ALA A 94 -2.21 -13.80 2.17
CA ALA A 94 -3.11 -13.35 1.10
C ALA A 94 -4.41 -12.73 1.63
N GLU A 95 -4.83 -13.12 2.82
CA GLU A 95 -6.01 -12.60 3.51
C GLU A 95 -5.72 -11.30 4.28
N GLY A 96 -4.47 -10.83 4.27
CA GLY A 96 -4.04 -9.64 5.01
C GLY A 96 -3.83 -9.87 6.51
N ILE A 97 -3.67 -11.12 6.95
CA ILE A 97 -3.38 -11.45 8.36
C ILE A 97 -1.87 -11.39 8.58
N LEU A 98 -1.44 -10.72 9.66
CA LEU A 98 -0.04 -10.63 10.02
C LEU A 98 0.51 -12.03 10.35
N LEU A 99 1.56 -12.43 9.63
CA LEU A 99 2.24 -13.72 9.83
C LEU A 99 3.51 -13.57 10.65
N ASP A 100 4.27 -12.48 10.43
CA ASP A 100 5.60 -12.30 10.97
C ASP A 100 6.02 -10.84 11.00
N ILE A 101 6.90 -10.46 11.91
CA ILE A 101 7.51 -9.12 12.01
C ILE A 101 9.02 -9.30 12.11
N ARG A 102 9.76 -8.48 11.35
CA ARG A 102 11.19 -8.20 11.58
C ARG A 102 11.29 -6.75 12.01
N ASP A 103 11.33 -6.56 13.32
CA ASP A 103 11.39 -5.25 13.94
C ASP A 103 12.83 -4.71 14.02
N ASN A 104 12.95 -3.41 14.13
CA ASN A 104 14.20 -2.69 14.38
C ASN A 104 15.37 -3.15 13.47
N THR A 105 15.12 -3.26 12.16
CA THR A 105 16.14 -3.71 11.20
C THR A 105 17.34 -2.77 11.18
N ILE A 106 18.54 -3.34 10.98
CA ILE A 106 19.80 -2.60 10.99
C ILE A 106 20.08 -2.03 9.60
N PRO A 107 20.17 -0.67 9.45
CA PRO A 107 20.51 -0.05 8.18
C PRO A 107 21.78 -0.62 7.55
N GLY A 108 21.73 -0.91 6.25
CA GLY A 108 22.86 -1.43 5.50
C GLY A 108 23.16 -2.92 5.69
N ASP A 109 22.43 -3.63 6.57
CA ASP A 109 22.62 -5.07 6.76
C ASP A 109 22.22 -5.84 5.50
N LEU A 110 23.07 -6.78 5.07
CA LEU A 110 22.84 -7.65 3.91
C LEU A 110 22.25 -9.01 4.27
N THR A 111 22.02 -9.26 5.57
CA THR A 111 21.34 -10.47 6.03
C THR A 111 19.91 -10.51 5.45
N VAL A 112 19.56 -11.65 4.87
CA VAL A 112 18.23 -11.82 4.27
C VAL A 112 17.22 -12.15 5.37
N LEU A 113 16.31 -11.24 5.61
CA LEU A 113 15.18 -11.36 6.52
C LEU A 113 14.02 -12.05 5.77
N ARG A 114 13.85 -13.35 6.00
CA ARG A 114 12.82 -14.15 5.31
C ARG A 114 11.52 -14.17 6.09
N SER A 115 10.39 -14.22 5.36
CA SER A 115 9.10 -14.56 5.96
C SER A 115 9.12 -15.99 6.49
N SER A 116 8.42 -16.25 7.59
CA SER A 116 8.29 -17.59 8.21
C SER A 116 7.43 -18.56 7.38
N GLY A 117 6.66 -18.03 6.43
CA GLY A 117 5.79 -18.78 5.52
C GLY A 117 5.42 -17.98 4.27
N PRO A 118 4.48 -18.50 3.46
CA PRO A 118 3.99 -17.78 2.27
C PRO A 118 3.23 -16.50 2.64
N VAL A 119 3.60 -15.39 2.01
CA VAL A 119 2.96 -14.09 2.17
C VAL A 119 2.68 -13.47 0.79
N GLN A 120 1.68 -12.61 0.72
CA GLN A 120 1.35 -11.87 -0.50
C GLN A 120 1.59 -10.38 -0.35
N TYR A 121 1.63 -9.87 0.87
CA TYR A 121 1.85 -8.46 1.15
C TYR A 121 2.95 -8.30 2.18
N VAL A 122 3.79 -7.28 2.00
CA VAL A 122 4.77 -6.85 3.00
C VAL A 122 4.65 -5.36 3.19
N LEU A 123 4.61 -4.90 4.44
CA LEU A 123 4.54 -3.48 4.77
C LEU A 123 5.80 -3.07 5.51
N GLU A 124 6.54 -2.11 4.95
CA GLU A 124 7.66 -1.45 5.62
C GLU A 124 7.18 -0.15 6.28
N ILE A 125 7.47 -0.01 7.57
CA ILE A 125 7.19 1.18 8.39
C ILE A 125 8.45 1.59 9.15
N ASN A 126 8.45 2.80 9.76
CA ASN A 126 9.57 3.20 10.62
C ASN A 126 9.77 2.22 11.77
N ALA A 127 11.03 1.94 12.10
CA ALA A 127 11.39 1.06 13.22
C ALA A 127 10.80 1.52 14.56
N GLY A 128 10.43 0.54 15.40
CA GLY A 128 9.83 0.74 16.71
C GLY A 128 8.34 1.07 16.69
N LEU A 129 7.71 1.23 15.50
CA LEU A 129 6.27 1.46 15.44
C LEU A 129 5.47 0.18 15.71
N ALA A 130 5.98 -0.98 15.30
CA ALA A 130 5.34 -2.26 15.58
C ALA A 130 5.21 -2.48 17.11
N GLU A 131 6.27 -2.22 17.86
CA GLU A 131 6.27 -2.27 19.33
C GLU A 131 5.36 -1.19 19.94
N THR A 132 5.52 0.07 19.49
CA THR A 132 4.74 1.22 20.00
C THR A 132 3.23 1.02 19.85
N LEU A 133 2.81 0.41 18.75
CA LEU A 133 1.41 0.13 18.44
C LEU A 133 0.95 -1.22 19.02
N ASN A 134 1.87 -2.01 19.60
CA ASN A 134 1.61 -3.34 20.12
C ASN A 134 1.01 -4.28 19.07
N LEU A 135 1.59 -4.28 17.86
CA LEU A 135 1.13 -5.12 16.75
C LEU A 135 1.35 -6.60 17.09
N GLY A 136 0.31 -7.41 17.01
CA GLY A 136 0.32 -8.84 17.28
C GLY A 136 -0.26 -9.65 16.11
N GLU A 137 -0.33 -10.98 16.29
CA GLU A 137 -0.80 -11.94 15.27
C GLU A 137 -2.24 -11.71 14.81
N ASP A 138 -3.04 -10.97 15.58
CA ASP A 138 -4.41 -10.57 15.23
C ASP A 138 -4.45 -9.29 14.37
N THR A 139 -3.30 -8.74 14.00
CA THR A 139 -3.23 -7.56 13.14
C THR A 139 -3.67 -7.89 11.73
N ILE A 140 -4.61 -7.11 11.22
CA ILE A 140 -5.17 -7.22 9.88
C ILE A 140 -4.78 -5.99 9.06
N LEU A 141 -4.21 -6.23 7.88
CA LEU A 141 -3.92 -5.25 6.85
C LEU A 141 -5.17 -5.03 5.98
N ASN A 142 -5.60 -3.79 5.83
CA ASN A 142 -6.67 -3.40 4.93
C ASN A 142 -6.15 -2.39 3.91
N HIS A 143 -6.23 -2.74 2.64
CA HIS A 143 -5.84 -1.90 1.50
C HIS A 143 -6.63 -2.31 0.26
N ALA A 144 -6.85 -1.40 -0.69
CA ALA A 144 -7.63 -1.70 -1.90
C ALA A 144 -6.98 -2.75 -2.81
N ARG A 145 -5.67 -2.97 -2.69
CA ARG A 145 -4.95 -4.03 -3.42
C ARG A 145 -5.15 -5.42 -2.82
N LEU A 146 -5.70 -5.53 -1.60
CA LEU A 146 -6.06 -6.82 -1.04
C LEU A 146 -7.34 -7.32 -1.71
N VAL A 147 -7.23 -8.37 -2.47
CA VAL A 147 -8.39 -9.06 -3.06
C VAL A 147 -9.02 -9.92 -1.97
N GLN A 148 -9.82 -9.32 -1.11
CA GLN A 148 -10.67 -10.08 -0.20
C GLN A 148 -11.79 -10.71 -1.03
N GLY A 149 -11.68 -12.03 -1.31
CA GLY A 149 -12.72 -12.89 -1.84
C GLY A 149 -13.77 -12.19 -2.73
N LYS A 150 -13.43 -11.80 -3.97
CA LYS A 150 -14.35 -11.23 -4.98
C LYS A 150 -15.06 -9.90 -4.66
N LYS A 151 -14.69 -9.13 -3.65
CA LYS A 151 -15.18 -7.76 -3.50
C LYS A 151 -14.03 -6.78 -3.58
N THR A 152 -13.81 -6.22 -4.77
CA THR A 152 -13.13 -4.92 -4.89
C THR A 152 -13.95 -3.95 -4.04
N LEU A 153 -13.40 -3.46 -2.92
CA LEU A 153 -14.01 -2.34 -2.23
C LEU A 153 -13.90 -1.15 -3.17
N ALA A 154 -15.00 -0.86 -3.86
CA ALA A 154 -15.13 0.38 -4.61
C ALA A 154 -14.88 1.54 -3.64
N CYS A 155 -13.99 2.45 -4.02
CA CYS A 155 -13.80 3.70 -3.31
C CYS A 155 -15.17 4.39 -3.13
N ARG A 156 -15.61 4.59 -1.90
CA ARG A 156 -16.71 5.48 -1.51
C ARG A 156 -16.14 6.75 -0.94
#